data_015620601c1a1d9228cd7361f6808924
#
_entry.id   015620601c1a1d9228cd7361f6808924
#
_cell.length_a   1.000
_cell.length_b   1.000
_cell.length_c   1.000
_cell.angle_alpha   90.00
_cell.angle_beta   90.00
_cell.angle_gamma   90.00
#
_symmetry.space_group_name_H-M   'P 1'
#
loop_
_entity.id
_entity.type
_entity.pdbx_description
1 polymer ?
#
loop_
_entity_poly.entity_id
_entity_poly.type
_entity_poly.pdbx_seq_one_letter_code
_entity_poly.pdbx_strand_id
1 'polypeptide(L)'
;EAENTTEEEKKREPASEEDKKVTMEAIYDANKGDTLLAGGNNYSLNTIYYSDGVEVYSEYQFLGFAEDGTYLQAYEDSNGIVQVLDKEYGYWYLIDEDKTCYALIYPEPNVADAIINTNHNDMIISLTEADQTIKDIYREDGDLVVETNYKNDNASYVFQYVLDDNYKVLEYYCYDANGEKVSYSWVTEGNSYTYPEAIATAHESMMTRTVTFKILEGKGLESSYTVPVDKPVQLALLEYKAYTDEACTTTWEETADDSGMYTDEVIYLKREGADTTEGTTEDSTTNP
;
A
#
# COMPACT_ATOMS: atom_id res chain seq x y z
N GLU A 1 9.32 -21.76 34.94
CA GLU A 1 7.89 -22.08 35.09
C GLU A 1 7.21 -21.36 33.92
N ALA A 2 6.78 -22.15 32.92
CA ALA A 2 6.00 -21.64 31.81
C ALA A 2 4.60 -21.35 32.31
N GLU A 3 4.17 -20.11 32.30
CA GLU A 3 2.76 -19.74 32.47
C GLU A 3 1.96 -20.37 31.32
N ASN A 4 1.23 -21.39 31.71
CA ASN A 4 0.23 -22.03 30.86
C ASN A 4 -1.01 -21.12 30.90
N THR A 5 -1.03 -20.07 30.05
CA THR A 5 -2.25 -19.31 29.79
C THR A 5 -3.20 -20.25 29.06
N THR A 6 -4.14 -20.84 29.80
CA THR A 6 -5.33 -21.47 29.22
C THR A 6 -6.07 -20.38 28.43
N GLU A 7 -6.06 -20.47 27.12
CA GLU A 7 -7.03 -19.74 26.29
C GLU A 7 -8.41 -20.16 26.80
N GLU A 8 -9.18 -19.20 27.38
CA GLU A 8 -10.58 -19.43 27.69
C GLU A 8 -11.28 -19.72 26.36
N GLU A 9 -11.98 -20.86 26.26
CA GLU A 9 -12.78 -21.19 25.06
C GLU A 9 -13.81 -20.09 24.87
N LYS A 10 -13.65 -19.30 23.80
CA LYS A 10 -14.59 -18.26 23.40
C LYS A 10 -15.97 -18.88 23.16
N LYS A 11 -17.01 -18.24 23.68
CA LYS A 11 -18.37 -18.76 23.63
C LYS A 11 -19.01 -18.45 22.29
N ARG A 12 -19.15 -19.47 21.44
CA ARG A 12 -19.83 -19.37 20.15
C ARG A 12 -21.36 -19.49 20.32
N GLU A 13 -22.10 -18.51 19.75
CA GLU A 13 -23.56 -18.47 19.73
C GLU A 13 -24.08 -18.40 18.28
N PRO A 14 -25.25 -19.00 17.96
CA PRO A 14 -25.83 -18.89 16.63
C PRO A 14 -26.14 -17.44 16.27
N ALA A 15 -25.88 -17.07 15.00
CA ALA A 15 -26.26 -15.77 14.45
C ALA A 15 -27.79 -15.58 14.47
N SER A 16 -28.25 -14.36 14.77
CA SER A 16 -29.65 -13.95 14.62
C SER A 16 -30.06 -13.90 13.15
N GLU A 17 -31.37 -13.80 12.88
CA GLU A 17 -31.88 -13.61 11.51
C GLU A 17 -31.46 -12.25 10.90
N GLU A 18 -31.10 -11.25 11.71
CA GLU A 18 -30.54 -9.98 11.26
C GLU A 18 -29.06 -10.14 10.90
N ASP A 19 -28.28 -10.81 11.74
CA ASP A 19 -26.86 -11.08 11.49
C ASP A 19 -26.65 -11.84 10.16
N LYS A 20 -27.53 -12.77 9.83
CA LYS A 20 -27.50 -13.56 8.59
C LYS A 20 -27.72 -12.76 7.30
N LYS A 21 -28.11 -11.47 7.40
CA LYS A 21 -28.26 -10.58 6.25
C LYS A 21 -26.96 -9.90 5.85
N VAL A 22 -25.89 -10.05 6.60
CA VAL A 22 -24.57 -9.48 6.27
C VAL A 22 -24.10 -9.95 4.91
N THR A 23 -23.49 -9.05 4.12
CA THR A 23 -22.89 -9.34 2.83
C THR A 23 -21.43 -8.87 2.81
N MET A 24 -20.61 -9.42 1.92
CA MET A 24 -19.23 -8.94 1.74
C MET A 24 -19.21 -7.49 1.29
N GLU A 25 -20.15 -7.06 0.46
CA GLU A 25 -20.32 -5.65 0.05
C GLU A 25 -20.52 -4.74 1.27
N ALA A 26 -21.38 -5.12 2.21
CA ALA A 26 -21.64 -4.32 3.42
C ALA A 26 -20.39 -4.24 4.31
N ILE A 27 -19.66 -5.35 4.46
CA ILE A 27 -18.39 -5.37 5.20
C ILE A 27 -17.35 -4.49 4.51
N TYR A 28 -17.17 -4.62 3.19
CA TYR A 28 -16.25 -3.80 2.43
C TYR A 28 -16.59 -2.30 2.55
N ASP A 29 -17.87 -1.93 2.36
CA ASP A 29 -18.32 -0.55 2.44
C ASP A 29 -18.13 0.08 3.83
N ALA A 30 -18.24 -0.70 4.90
CA ALA A 30 -17.99 -0.23 6.26
C ALA A 30 -16.50 0.03 6.54
N ASN A 31 -15.58 -0.63 5.83
CA ASN A 31 -14.15 -0.65 6.10
C ASN A 31 -13.27 0.02 5.03
N LYS A 32 -13.86 0.59 3.98
CA LYS A 32 -13.09 1.39 3.01
C LYS A 32 -12.69 2.74 3.62
N GLY A 33 -11.54 3.26 3.17
CA GLY A 33 -10.92 4.46 3.74
C GLY A 33 -11.86 5.66 3.84
N ASP A 34 -12.65 5.94 2.81
CA ASP A 34 -13.61 7.05 2.82
C ASP A 34 -14.66 6.92 3.93
N THR A 35 -15.15 5.71 4.21
CA THR A 35 -16.15 5.45 5.27
C THR A 35 -15.51 5.56 6.65
N LEU A 36 -14.31 4.98 6.83
CA LEU A 36 -13.58 5.02 8.09
C LEU A 36 -13.24 6.46 8.48
N LEU A 37 -12.72 7.25 7.55
CA LEU A 37 -12.27 8.62 7.80
C LEU A 37 -13.40 9.64 7.89
N ALA A 38 -14.63 9.31 7.45
CA ALA A 38 -15.79 10.23 7.51
C ALA A 38 -16.10 10.74 8.91
N GLY A 39 -15.75 9.98 9.97
CA GLY A 39 -15.88 10.36 11.37
C GLY A 39 -14.75 11.24 11.92
N GLY A 40 -13.69 11.51 11.13
CA GLY A 40 -12.50 12.23 11.58
C GLY A 40 -11.59 11.42 12.51
N ASN A 41 -11.78 10.10 12.58
CA ASN A 41 -10.96 9.21 13.39
C ASN A 41 -9.77 8.70 12.59
N ASN A 42 -8.72 8.34 13.30
CA ASN A 42 -7.55 7.66 12.76
C ASN A 42 -7.68 6.16 13.00
N TYR A 43 -7.13 5.37 12.08
CA TYR A 43 -7.12 3.91 12.14
C TYR A 43 -5.73 3.37 11.91
N SER A 44 -5.40 2.29 12.57
CA SER A 44 -4.25 1.46 12.21
C SER A 44 -4.64 0.01 12.09
N LEU A 45 -3.97 -0.68 11.18
CA LEU A 45 -4.02 -2.11 10.99
C LEU A 45 -2.65 -2.69 11.35
N ASN A 46 -2.64 -3.65 12.26
CA ASN A 46 -1.46 -4.43 12.58
C ASN A 46 -1.65 -5.83 12.05
N THR A 47 -0.66 -6.41 11.40
CA THR A 47 -0.71 -7.77 10.86
C THR A 47 0.52 -8.55 11.27
N ILE A 48 0.33 -9.78 11.75
CA ILE A 48 1.38 -10.75 12.01
C ILE A 48 1.20 -11.93 11.06
N TYR A 49 2.28 -12.31 10.38
CA TYR A 49 2.32 -13.46 9.48
C TYR A 49 3.02 -14.64 10.14
N TYR A 50 2.50 -15.83 9.89
CA TYR A 50 2.97 -17.07 10.47
C TYR A 50 3.44 -18.05 9.39
N SER A 51 4.45 -18.85 9.72
CA SER A 51 4.86 -20.06 9.00
C SER A 51 5.09 -21.17 10.00
N ASP A 52 4.44 -22.32 9.82
CA ASP A 52 4.51 -23.45 10.74
C ASP A 52 4.17 -23.06 12.21
N GLY A 53 3.22 -22.14 12.39
CA GLY A 53 2.79 -21.65 13.70
C GLY A 53 3.75 -20.66 14.37
N VAL A 54 4.84 -20.26 13.71
CA VAL A 54 5.82 -19.30 14.19
C VAL A 54 5.65 -17.97 13.47
N GLU A 55 5.68 -16.86 14.21
CA GLU A 55 5.70 -15.52 13.64
C GLU A 55 6.99 -15.32 12.80
N VAL A 56 6.83 -14.92 11.54
CA VAL A 56 7.95 -14.72 10.61
C VAL A 56 8.07 -13.28 10.12
N TYR A 57 6.97 -12.51 10.18
CA TYR A 57 6.92 -11.15 9.68
C TYR A 57 5.76 -10.40 10.31
N SER A 58 5.90 -9.11 10.50
CA SER A 58 4.79 -8.24 10.91
C SER A 58 4.82 -6.90 10.18
N GLU A 59 3.64 -6.29 10.04
CA GLU A 59 3.46 -4.99 9.44
C GLU A 59 2.46 -4.14 10.21
N TYR A 60 2.62 -2.83 10.08
CA TYR A 60 1.75 -1.81 10.63
C TYR A 60 1.36 -0.85 9.51
N GLN A 61 0.08 -0.57 9.38
CA GLN A 61 -0.45 0.42 8.46
C GLN A 61 -1.24 1.47 9.24
N PHE A 62 -1.12 2.72 8.87
CA PHE A 62 -1.85 3.84 9.46
C PHE A 62 -2.61 4.60 8.36
N LEU A 63 -3.82 4.97 8.68
CA LEU A 63 -4.69 5.80 7.85
C LEU A 63 -5.38 6.85 8.74
N GLY A 64 -5.21 8.12 8.42
CA GLY A 64 -5.82 9.17 9.23
C GLY A 64 -5.33 10.57 8.93
N PHE A 65 -5.18 11.34 9.99
CA PHE A 65 -4.73 12.73 9.91
C PHE A 65 -3.64 12.98 10.94
N ALA A 66 -2.66 13.79 10.56
CA ALA A 66 -1.68 14.34 11.47
C ALA A 66 -2.32 15.39 12.41
N GLU A 67 -1.58 15.87 13.40
CA GLU A 67 -2.08 16.86 14.37
C GLU A 67 -2.52 18.19 13.72
N ASP A 68 -1.94 18.56 12.58
CA ASP A 68 -2.30 19.75 11.80
C ASP A 68 -3.51 19.55 10.87
N GLY A 69 -4.09 18.35 10.87
CA GLY A 69 -5.22 17.96 10.02
C GLY A 69 -4.84 17.52 8.61
N THR A 70 -3.55 17.40 8.30
CA THR A 70 -3.07 16.85 7.02
C THR A 70 -3.37 15.37 6.93
N TYR A 71 -3.90 14.91 5.79
CA TYR A 71 -4.11 13.49 5.53
C TYR A 71 -2.78 12.73 5.55
N LEU A 72 -2.77 11.61 6.24
CA LEU A 72 -1.59 10.80 6.46
C LEU A 72 -1.89 9.33 6.20
N GLN A 73 -1.02 8.69 5.45
CA GLN A 73 -0.96 7.25 5.26
C GLN A 73 0.47 6.78 5.50
N ALA A 74 0.63 5.75 6.31
CA ALA A 74 1.94 5.20 6.63
C ALA A 74 1.92 3.67 6.63
N TYR A 75 3.07 3.08 6.34
CA TYR A 75 3.34 1.66 6.40
C TYR A 75 4.69 1.44 7.05
N GLU A 76 4.77 0.45 7.94
CA GLU A 76 6.01 0.01 8.58
C GLU A 76 6.02 -1.53 8.64
N ASP A 77 7.20 -2.13 8.56
CA ASP A 77 7.35 -3.57 8.68
C ASP A 77 8.45 -4.00 9.65
N SER A 78 8.46 -5.30 9.97
CA SER A 78 9.45 -5.90 10.88
C SER A 78 10.89 -5.94 10.33
N ASN A 79 11.09 -5.69 9.03
CA ASN A 79 12.42 -5.53 8.43
C ASN A 79 12.94 -4.10 8.59
N GLY A 80 12.08 -3.18 9.07
CA GLY A 80 12.42 -1.79 9.29
C GLY A 80 12.24 -0.88 8.07
N ILE A 81 11.51 -1.36 7.07
CA ILE A 81 11.00 -0.54 5.96
C ILE A 81 9.89 0.37 6.50
N VAL A 82 9.98 1.66 6.19
CA VAL A 82 8.93 2.64 6.51
C VAL A 82 8.55 3.39 5.24
N GLN A 83 7.25 3.51 4.97
CA GLN A 83 6.73 4.33 3.89
C GLN A 83 5.71 5.32 4.46
N VAL A 84 5.84 6.60 4.11
CA VAL A 84 4.90 7.64 4.53
C VAL A 84 4.52 8.48 3.32
N LEU A 85 3.23 8.59 3.05
CA LEU A 85 2.71 9.40 1.95
C LEU A 85 2.86 10.89 2.26
N ASP A 86 3.51 11.61 1.36
CA ASP A 86 3.46 13.05 1.27
C ASP A 86 2.42 13.48 0.22
N LYS A 87 1.22 13.81 0.69
CA LYS A 87 0.12 14.19 -0.21
C LYS A 87 0.33 15.55 -0.85
N GLU A 88 1.07 16.47 -0.21
CA GLU A 88 1.35 17.80 -0.74
C GLU A 88 2.27 17.73 -1.96
N TYR A 89 3.29 16.89 -1.90
CA TYR A 89 4.28 16.73 -2.96
C TYR A 89 3.98 15.53 -3.89
N GLY A 90 3.05 14.67 -3.54
CA GLY A 90 2.56 13.58 -4.41
C GLY A 90 3.51 12.39 -4.54
N TYR A 91 4.34 12.11 -3.54
CA TYR A 91 5.20 10.93 -3.49
C TYR A 91 5.26 10.32 -2.08
N TRP A 92 5.92 9.17 -1.94
CA TRP A 92 6.15 8.52 -0.67
C TRP A 92 7.57 8.78 -0.17
N TYR A 93 7.73 9.08 1.12
CA TYR A 93 9.00 8.86 1.77
C TYR A 93 9.17 7.36 2.02
N LEU A 94 10.32 6.83 1.62
CA LEU A 94 10.72 5.45 1.87
C LEU A 94 11.99 5.46 2.73
N ILE A 95 11.93 4.85 3.90
CA ILE A 95 13.11 4.54 4.71
C ILE A 95 13.38 3.06 4.52
N ASP A 96 14.57 2.71 4.02
CA ASP A 96 14.98 1.33 3.79
C ASP A 96 15.59 0.67 5.04
N GLU A 97 16.00 -0.57 4.91
CA GLU A 97 16.64 -1.35 5.98
C GLU A 97 17.92 -0.69 6.50
N ASP A 98 18.67 0.01 5.65
CA ASP A 98 19.90 0.76 5.99
C ASP A 98 19.59 2.13 6.61
N LYS A 99 18.33 2.47 6.82
CA LYS A 99 17.84 3.75 7.35
C LYS A 99 18.10 4.95 6.44
N THR A 100 18.32 4.72 5.15
CA THR A 100 18.36 5.78 4.15
C THR A 100 16.91 6.20 3.82
N CYS A 101 16.67 7.50 3.82
CA CYS A 101 15.36 8.07 3.48
C CYS A 101 15.37 8.58 2.05
N TYR A 102 14.51 8.02 1.23
CA TYR A 102 14.33 8.36 -0.19
C TYR A 102 13.00 9.07 -0.43
N ALA A 103 12.93 9.88 -1.50
CA ALA A 103 11.66 10.23 -2.13
C ALA A 103 11.33 9.13 -3.17
N LEU A 104 10.37 8.26 -2.86
CA LEU A 104 9.90 7.18 -3.74
C LEU A 104 8.85 7.75 -4.71
N ILE A 105 9.19 7.84 -5.99
CA ILE A 105 8.36 8.49 -7.00
C ILE A 105 7.85 7.46 -8.02
N TYR A 106 6.55 7.54 -8.31
CA TYR A 106 5.93 6.89 -9.45
C TYR A 106 5.91 7.88 -10.62
N PRO A 107 6.71 7.67 -11.68
CA PRO A 107 6.88 8.66 -12.75
C PRO A 107 5.59 8.95 -13.54
N GLU A 108 4.65 8.00 -13.57
CA GLU A 108 3.35 8.17 -14.20
C GLU A 108 2.32 8.69 -13.18
N PRO A 109 1.85 9.94 -13.26
CA PRO A 109 0.92 10.52 -12.28
C PRO A 109 -0.36 9.70 -12.10
N ASN A 110 -0.92 9.14 -13.18
CA ASN A 110 -2.12 8.30 -13.09
C ASN A 110 -1.89 7.00 -12.31
N VAL A 111 -0.67 6.46 -12.34
CA VAL A 111 -0.29 5.27 -11.57
C VAL A 111 -0.12 5.64 -10.10
N ALA A 112 0.54 6.76 -9.82
CA ALA A 112 0.68 7.28 -8.46
C ALA A 112 -0.68 7.52 -7.80
N ASP A 113 -1.58 8.22 -8.48
CA ASP A 113 -2.95 8.48 -8.00
C ASP A 113 -3.74 7.18 -7.78
N ALA A 114 -3.62 6.21 -8.68
CA ALA A 114 -4.29 4.92 -8.55
C ALA A 114 -3.79 4.15 -7.32
N ILE A 115 -2.47 4.11 -7.09
CA ILE A 115 -1.87 3.42 -5.93
C ILE A 115 -2.31 4.08 -4.62
N ILE A 116 -2.27 5.41 -4.53
CA ILE A 116 -2.71 6.15 -3.36
C ILE A 116 -4.18 5.86 -3.06
N ASN A 117 -5.05 5.90 -4.08
CA ASN A 117 -6.47 5.66 -3.91
C ASN A 117 -6.78 4.20 -3.55
N THR A 118 -6.08 3.23 -4.14
CA THR A 118 -6.24 1.81 -3.80
C THR A 118 -5.84 1.57 -2.36
N ASN A 119 -4.66 2.00 -1.96
CA ASN A 119 -4.19 1.84 -0.58
C ASN A 119 -5.12 2.55 0.42
N HIS A 120 -5.66 3.73 0.07
CA HIS A 120 -6.62 4.44 0.90
C HIS A 120 -7.93 3.68 1.08
N ASN A 121 -8.46 3.07 0.02
CA ASN A 121 -9.76 2.40 0.09
C ASN A 121 -9.67 0.98 0.65
N ASP A 122 -8.58 0.26 0.39
CA ASP A 122 -8.46 -1.18 0.62
C ASP A 122 -7.53 -1.53 1.79
N MET A 123 -7.26 -0.59 2.72
CA MET A 123 -6.32 -0.80 3.81
C MET A 123 -6.68 -1.99 4.70
N ILE A 124 -7.95 -2.12 5.10
CA ILE A 124 -8.39 -3.17 6.03
C ILE A 124 -8.85 -4.41 5.29
N ILE A 125 -9.64 -4.25 4.22
CA ILE A 125 -10.13 -5.35 3.39
C ILE A 125 -9.77 -5.07 1.93
N SER A 126 -8.79 -5.79 1.42
CA SER A 126 -8.33 -5.70 0.03
C SER A 126 -9.06 -6.66 -0.94
N LEU A 127 -9.83 -7.61 -0.41
CA LEU A 127 -10.53 -8.61 -1.20
C LEU A 127 -12.01 -8.25 -1.33
N THR A 128 -12.49 -8.13 -2.56
CA THR A 128 -13.86 -7.75 -2.88
C THR A 128 -14.85 -8.89 -2.75
N GLU A 129 -16.15 -8.59 -2.84
CA GLU A 129 -17.21 -9.60 -2.89
C GLU A 129 -17.00 -10.65 -3.96
N ALA A 130 -16.39 -10.29 -5.11
CA ALA A 130 -16.11 -11.24 -6.21
C ALA A 130 -15.08 -12.31 -5.83
N ASP A 131 -14.22 -12.00 -4.84
CA ASP A 131 -13.11 -12.86 -4.43
C ASP A 131 -13.48 -13.78 -3.27
N GLN A 132 -14.53 -13.44 -2.50
CA GLN A 132 -14.90 -14.14 -1.29
C GLN A 132 -16.37 -14.59 -1.28
N THR A 133 -16.61 -15.75 -0.68
CA THR A 133 -17.96 -16.29 -0.47
C THR A 133 -18.17 -16.55 1.02
N ILE A 134 -19.21 -16.00 1.62
CA ILE A 134 -19.57 -16.25 3.02
C ILE A 134 -19.85 -17.74 3.21
N LYS A 135 -19.15 -18.35 4.17
CA LYS A 135 -19.24 -19.76 4.55
C LYS A 135 -20.11 -19.95 5.78
N ASP A 136 -19.93 -19.13 6.80
CA ASP A 136 -20.63 -19.21 8.06
C ASP A 136 -20.73 -17.84 8.76
N ILE A 137 -21.75 -17.67 9.61
CA ILE A 137 -22.01 -16.46 10.38
C ILE A 137 -22.45 -16.89 11.77
N TYR A 138 -21.79 -16.37 12.82
CA TYR A 138 -22.12 -16.63 14.21
C TYR A 138 -21.69 -15.46 15.09
N ARG A 139 -22.07 -15.49 16.39
CA ARG A 139 -21.53 -14.56 17.38
C ARG A 139 -20.51 -15.27 18.28
N GLU A 140 -19.46 -14.54 18.65
CA GLU A 140 -18.44 -15.00 19.58
C GLU A 140 -18.15 -13.89 20.60
N ASP A 141 -18.42 -14.17 21.88
CA ASP A 141 -18.33 -13.20 22.99
C ASP A 141 -19.11 -11.87 22.74
N GLY A 142 -20.13 -11.92 21.89
CA GLY A 142 -20.97 -10.78 21.54
C GLY A 142 -20.66 -10.16 20.17
N ASP A 143 -19.46 -10.31 19.65
CA ASP A 143 -19.07 -9.81 18.35
C ASP A 143 -19.60 -10.68 17.22
N LEU A 144 -19.86 -10.07 16.06
CA LEU A 144 -20.30 -10.79 14.87
C LEU A 144 -19.09 -11.37 14.16
N VAL A 145 -19.10 -12.68 13.94
CA VAL A 145 -18.03 -13.39 13.22
C VAL A 145 -18.56 -13.87 11.87
N VAL A 146 -17.83 -13.51 10.81
CA VAL A 146 -18.13 -13.93 9.43
C VAL A 146 -16.94 -14.73 8.87
N GLU A 147 -17.16 -16.00 8.61
CA GLU A 147 -16.19 -16.84 7.92
C GLU A 147 -16.44 -16.79 6.42
N THR A 148 -15.39 -16.63 5.63
CA THR A 148 -15.46 -16.62 4.16
C THR A 148 -14.48 -17.60 3.55
N ASN A 149 -14.80 -18.10 2.37
CA ASN A 149 -13.85 -18.82 1.52
C ASN A 149 -13.35 -17.86 0.44
N TYR A 150 -12.04 -17.79 0.29
CA TYR A 150 -11.37 -17.20 -0.86
C TYR A 150 -10.71 -18.30 -1.68
N LYS A 151 -10.85 -18.23 -2.98
CA LYS A 151 -10.23 -19.18 -3.89
C LYS A 151 -9.84 -18.50 -5.19
N ASN A 152 -8.59 -18.64 -5.56
CA ASN A 152 -8.10 -18.34 -6.91
C ASN A 152 -7.43 -19.59 -7.53
N ASP A 153 -6.86 -19.45 -8.72
CA ASP A 153 -6.23 -20.57 -9.45
C ASP A 153 -5.05 -21.21 -8.71
N ASN A 154 -4.44 -20.48 -7.76
CA ASN A 154 -3.19 -20.89 -7.10
C ASN A 154 -3.36 -21.20 -5.61
N ALA A 155 -4.41 -20.71 -4.95
CA ALA A 155 -4.55 -20.81 -3.51
C ALA A 155 -6.00 -20.84 -3.05
N SER A 156 -6.23 -21.41 -1.87
CA SER A 156 -7.51 -21.38 -1.16
C SER A 156 -7.26 -21.00 0.29
N TYR A 157 -8.01 -20.00 0.77
CA TYR A 157 -7.92 -19.52 2.14
C TYR A 157 -9.31 -19.42 2.78
N VAL A 158 -9.34 -19.49 4.11
CA VAL A 158 -10.51 -19.14 4.92
C VAL A 158 -10.16 -17.87 5.68
N PHE A 159 -10.96 -16.81 5.50
CA PHE A 159 -10.88 -15.61 6.32
C PHE A 159 -11.97 -15.68 7.40
N GLN A 160 -11.64 -15.26 8.61
CA GLN A 160 -12.54 -15.11 9.71
C GLN A 160 -12.49 -13.66 10.18
N TYR A 161 -13.52 -12.89 9.89
CA TYR A 161 -13.65 -11.48 10.27
C TYR A 161 -14.45 -11.38 11.58
N VAL A 162 -13.90 -10.69 12.57
CA VAL A 162 -14.60 -10.29 13.78
C VAL A 162 -15.03 -8.84 13.61
N LEU A 163 -16.33 -8.58 13.70
CA LEU A 163 -16.96 -7.32 13.33
C LEU A 163 -17.73 -6.73 14.51
N ASP A 164 -17.77 -5.41 14.60
CA ASP A 164 -18.73 -4.70 15.43
C ASP A 164 -20.17 -4.74 14.84
N ASP A 165 -21.14 -4.17 15.55
CA ASP A 165 -22.54 -4.10 15.08
C ASP A 165 -22.75 -3.22 13.84
N ASN A 166 -21.74 -2.45 13.39
CA ASN A 166 -21.74 -1.63 12.17
C ASN A 166 -20.93 -2.27 11.03
N TYR A 167 -20.57 -3.53 11.15
CA TYR A 167 -19.73 -4.30 10.21
C TYR A 167 -18.30 -3.78 10.08
N LYS A 168 -17.80 -2.94 11.01
CA LYS A 168 -16.40 -2.58 11.06
C LYS A 168 -15.57 -3.75 11.54
N VAL A 169 -14.47 -4.01 10.88
CA VAL A 169 -13.50 -5.05 11.27
C VAL A 169 -12.79 -4.62 12.55
N LEU A 170 -12.85 -5.44 13.57
CA LEU A 170 -12.07 -5.33 14.80
C LEU A 170 -10.77 -6.12 14.66
N GLU A 171 -10.88 -7.34 14.17
CA GLU A 171 -9.77 -8.23 13.88
C GLU A 171 -10.14 -9.23 12.78
N TYR A 172 -9.15 -9.82 12.13
CA TYR A 172 -9.38 -10.94 11.22
C TYR A 172 -8.22 -11.91 11.20
N TYR A 173 -8.55 -13.14 10.85
CA TYR A 173 -7.62 -14.26 10.74
C TYR A 173 -7.67 -14.80 9.33
N CYS A 174 -6.50 -15.22 8.80
CA CYS A 174 -6.40 -15.96 7.57
C CYS A 174 -5.85 -17.36 7.85
N TYR A 175 -6.53 -18.37 7.33
CA TYR A 175 -6.13 -19.77 7.42
C TYR A 175 -5.93 -20.35 6.02
N ASP A 176 -4.95 -21.22 5.87
CA ASP A 176 -4.72 -21.97 4.64
C ASP A 176 -5.76 -23.10 4.45
N ALA A 177 -5.62 -23.85 3.34
CA ALA A 177 -6.48 -24.99 3.04
C ALA A 177 -6.39 -26.15 4.06
N ASN A 178 -5.34 -26.22 4.86
CA ASN A 178 -5.15 -27.22 5.92
C ASN A 178 -5.70 -26.74 7.27
N GLY A 179 -6.14 -25.47 7.37
CA GLY A 179 -6.62 -24.85 8.59
C GLY A 179 -5.48 -24.30 9.46
N GLU A 180 -4.27 -24.15 8.92
CA GLU A 180 -3.16 -23.51 9.61
C GLU A 180 -3.27 -21.99 9.49
N LYS A 181 -3.05 -21.27 10.63
CA LYS A 181 -3.09 -19.81 10.66
C LYS A 181 -1.92 -19.22 9.88
N VAL A 182 -2.24 -18.44 8.83
CA VAL A 182 -1.29 -17.74 7.96
C VAL A 182 -1.06 -16.32 8.42
N SER A 183 -2.12 -15.62 8.85
CA SER A 183 -2.00 -14.28 9.41
C SER A 183 -3.07 -13.98 10.45
N TYR A 184 -2.77 -13.00 11.30
CA TYR A 184 -3.68 -12.38 12.24
C TYR A 184 -3.54 -10.87 12.16
N SER A 185 -4.66 -10.18 12.04
CA SER A 185 -4.69 -8.73 11.94
C SER A 185 -5.71 -8.16 12.92
N TRP A 186 -5.40 -6.97 13.48
CA TRP A 186 -6.32 -6.23 14.31
C TRP A 186 -6.30 -4.74 13.99
N VAL A 187 -7.45 -4.10 14.15
CA VAL A 187 -7.66 -2.68 13.88
C VAL A 187 -7.68 -1.92 15.20
N THR A 188 -7.00 -0.77 15.25
CA THR A 188 -7.06 0.17 16.36
C THR A 188 -7.60 1.51 15.87
N GLU A 189 -8.60 2.05 16.58
CA GLU A 189 -9.19 3.37 16.30
C GLU A 189 -8.65 4.43 17.26
N GLY A 190 -8.50 5.67 16.78
CA GLY A 190 -8.19 6.83 17.63
C GLY A 190 -6.71 7.01 17.98
N ASN A 191 -5.80 6.22 17.42
CA ASN A 191 -4.36 6.38 17.61
C ASN A 191 -3.80 7.55 16.80
N SER A 192 -2.57 7.99 17.15
CA SER A 192 -1.81 8.97 16.40
C SER A 192 -0.57 8.32 15.80
N TYR A 193 -0.13 8.84 14.67
CA TYR A 193 1.13 8.44 14.04
C TYR A 193 2.19 9.50 14.30
N THR A 194 3.38 9.07 14.66
CA THR A 194 4.53 9.96 14.81
C THR A 194 5.47 9.75 13.64
N TYR A 195 5.74 10.82 12.88
CA TYR A 195 6.69 10.76 11.79
C TYR A 195 8.07 10.32 12.27
N PRO A 196 8.76 9.42 11.54
CA PRO A 196 10.17 9.16 11.76
C PRO A 196 11.00 10.44 11.68
N GLU A 197 12.03 10.56 12.51
CA GLU A 197 12.88 11.76 12.57
C GLU A 197 13.45 12.13 11.19
N ALA A 198 13.81 11.14 10.38
CA ALA A 198 14.32 11.36 9.02
C ALA A 198 13.32 12.06 8.07
N ILE A 199 12.02 11.96 8.34
CA ILE A 199 10.94 12.61 7.57
C ILE A 199 10.58 13.96 8.22
N ALA A 200 10.45 14.04 9.53
CA ALA A 200 10.04 15.23 10.26
C ALA A 200 10.97 16.43 10.03
N THR A 201 12.28 16.19 9.90
CA THR A 201 13.26 17.24 9.58
C THR A 201 13.11 17.80 8.17
N ALA A 202 12.41 17.09 7.28
CA ALA A 202 12.19 17.52 5.91
C ALA A 202 11.12 18.62 5.78
N HIS A 203 10.12 18.70 6.69
CA HIS A 203 9.00 19.64 6.55
C HIS A 203 9.24 21.06 7.04
N GLU A 204 10.11 21.28 8.03
CA GLU A 204 10.18 22.59 8.72
C GLU A 204 11.10 23.63 8.10
N SER A 205 12.05 23.27 7.22
CA SER A 205 12.95 24.23 6.57
C SER A 205 13.54 23.72 5.26
N MET A 206 12.72 23.10 4.41
CA MET A 206 13.21 22.42 3.21
C MET A 206 13.76 23.36 2.15
N MET A 207 15.03 23.18 1.82
CA MET A 207 15.47 23.48 0.46
C MET A 207 15.02 22.34 -0.45
N THR A 208 14.34 22.69 -1.53
CA THR A 208 13.79 21.73 -2.50
C THR A 208 14.46 21.88 -3.84
N ARG A 209 14.42 20.80 -4.62
CA ARG A 209 14.83 20.74 -6.02
C ARG A 209 13.69 20.20 -6.87
N THR A 210 13.78 20.34 -8.18
CA THR A 210 12.82 19.80 -9.14
C THR A 210 13.41 18.59 -9.85
N VAL A 211 12.68 17.47 -9.83
CA VAL A 211 13.00 16.29 -10.64
C VAL A 211 11.91 16.12 -11.70
N THR A 212 12.31 16.15 -12.97
CA THR A 212 11.41 16.06 -14.12
C THR A 212 11.63 14.74 -14.84
N PHE A 213 10.56 13.98 -15.03
CA PHE A 213 10.56 12.73 -15.79
C PHE A 213 9.99 12.96 -17.18
N LYS A 214 10.66 12.42 -18.19
CA LYS A 214 10.22 12.42 -19.60
C LYS A 214 10.11 11.00 -20.11
N ILE A 215 8.88 10.51 -20.24
CA ILE A 215 8.60 9.19 -20.82
C ILE A 215 8.62 9.34 -22.34
N LEU A 216 9.54 8.63 -22.99
CA LEU A 216 9.83 8.81 -24.41
C LEU A 216 8.86 8.07 -25.34
N GLU A 217 8.10 7.10 -24.81
CA GLU A 217 7.14 6.35 -25.60
C GLU A 217 5.75 6.98 -25.65
N GLY A 218 5.01 6.67 -26.68
CA GLY A 218 3.63 7.08 -26.87
C GLY A 218 3.49 8.56 -27.16
N LYS A 219 2.72 9.28 -26.32
CA LYS A 219 2.48 10.73 -26.49
C LYS A 219 3.54 11.60 -25.84
N GLY A 220 4.59 11.01 -25.27
CA GLY A 220 5.59 11.74 -24.50
C GLY A 220 4.97 12.38 -23.25
N LEU A 221 4.92 11.65 -22.15
CA LEU A 221 4.45 12.18 -20.88
C LEU A 221 5.61 12.89 -20.18
N GLU A 222 5.34 14.07 -19.64
CA GLU A 222 6.28 14.80 -18.77
C GLU A 222 5.61 15.04 -17.42
N SER A 223 6.32 14.72 -16.34
CA SER A 223 5.89 14.97 -14.97
C SER A 223 7.03 15.56 -14.15
N SER A 224 6.72 16.46 -13.21
CA SER A 224 7.72 17.10 -12.36
C SER A 224 7.31 17.00 -10.90
N TYR A 225 8.29 16.71 -10.05
CA TYR A 225 8.11 16.59 -8.61
C TYR A 225 9.06 17.53 -7.88
N THR A 226 8.56 18.14 -6.82
CA THR A 226 9.37 18.93 -5.87
C THR A 226 9.81 18.00 -4.77
N VAL A 227 11.12 17.80 -4.61
CA VAL A 227 11.70 16.90 -3.61
C VAL A 227 12.75 17.61 -2.76
N PRO A 228 13.00 17.16 -1.51
CA PRO A 228 14.07 17.73 -0.69
C PRO A 228 15.44 17.58 -1.36
N VAL A 229 16.31 18.59 -1.22
CA VAL A 229 17.67 18.53 -1.78
C VAL A 229 18.58 17.51 -1.06
N ASP A 230 18.25 17.13 0.16
CA ASP A 230 19.01 16.21 1.00
C ASP A 230 18.52 14.75 0.90
N LYS A 231 17.51 14.47 0.06
CA LYS A 231 16.96 13.14 -0.13
C LYS A 231 17.23 12.63 -1.55
N PRO A 232 17.79 11.42 -1.69
CA PRO A 232 17.85 10.77 -2.98
C PRO A 232 16.46 10.38 -3.48
N VAL A 233 16.31 10.31 -4.78
CA VAL A 233 15.09 9.81 -5.44
C VAL A 233 15.23 8.33 -5.71
N GLN A 234 14.24 7.56 -5.30
CA GLN A 234 14.06 6.19 -5.74
C GLN A 234 12.88 6.11 -6.69
N LEU A 235 13.09 5.53 -7.86
CA LEU A 235 12.02 5.35 -8.84
C LEU A 235 11.30 4.03 -8.58
N ALA A 236 9.99 4.10 -8.41
CA ALA A 236 9.14 2.93 -8.48
C ALA A 236 8.96 2.49 -9.94
N LEU A 237 10.03 1.93 -10.52
CA LEU A 237 10.09 1.52 -11.91
C LEU A 237 9.55 0.09 -12.05
N LEU A 238 8.33 -0.04 -12.54
CA LEU A 238 7.78 -1.36 -12.88
C LEU A 238 8.27 -1.85 -14.25
N GLU A 239 8.58 -0.96 -15.19
CA GLU A 239 8.88 -1.33 -16.59
C GLU A 239 9.85 -0.37 -17.32
N TYR A 240 10.46 0.61 -16.63
CA TYR A 240 11.30 1.62 -17.27
C TYR A 240 12.76 1.53 -16.89
N LYS A 241 13.64 1.85 -17.81
CA LYS A 241 15.03 2.25 -17.53
C LYS A 241 15.16 3.76 -17.55
N ALA A 242 15.97 4.30 -16.64
CA ALA A 242 16.21 5.72 -16.49
C ALA A 242 17.56 6.12 -17.14
N TYR A 243 17.56 7.27 -17.83
CA TYR A 243 18.71 7.81 -18.56
C TYR A 243 18.88 9.30 -18.31
N THR A 244 20.12 9.79 -18.46
CA THR A 244 20.44 11.21 -18.32
C THR A 244 20.25 11.99 -19.63
N ASP A 245 20.04 11.31 -20.76
CA ASP A 245 19.91 11.91 -22.08
C ASP A 245 18.73 11.31 -22.87
N GLU A 246 18.14 12.12 -23.76
CA GLU A 246 17.00 11.74 -24.60
C GLU A 246 17.32 10.60 -25.58
N ALA A 247 18.59 10.45 -25.96
CA ALA A 247 19.04 9.35 -26.82
C ALA A 247 19.17 8.01 -26.07
N CYS A 248 18.95 8.00 -24.74
CA CYS A 248 19.07 6.83 -23.89
C CYS A 248 20.44 6.13 -23.99
N THR A 249 21.50 6.91 -24.05
CA THR A 249 22.87 6.41 -24.18
C THR A 249 23.59 6.26 -22.84
N THR A 250 23.21 7.05 -21.83
CA THR A 250 23.84 7.07 -20.51
C THR A 250 22.79 6.77 -19.43
N THR A 251 22.96 5.65 -18.73
CA THR A 251 22.09 5.28 -17.60
C THR A 251 22.12 6.38 -16.53
N TRP A 252 20.97 6.72 -16.00
CA TRP A 252 20.87 7.65 -14.89
C TRP A 252 21.29 6.98 -13.58
N GLU A 253 22.16 7.67 -12.86
CA GLU A 253 22.55 7.35 -11.48
C GLU A 253 22.58 8.68 -10.72
N GLU A 254 21.80 8.76 -9.66
CA GLU A 254 21.73 9.97 -8.86
C GLU A 254 23.01 10.16 -8.05
N THR A 255 23.55 11.37 -8.02
CA THR A 255 24.80 11.67 -7.30
C THR A 255 24.63 12.98 -6.54
N ALA A 256 24.87 12.92 -5.22
CA ALA A 256 24.97 14.11 -4.40
C ALA A 256 26.29 14.86 -4.65
N ASP A 257 26.28 16.17 -4.41
CA ASP A 257 27.48 16.98 -4.38
C ASP A 257 28.34 16.71 -3.12
N ASP A 258 29.48 17.41 -3.00
CA ASP A 258 30.40 17.27 -1.85
C ASP A 258 29.75 17.63 -0.49
N SER A 259 28.62 18.32 -0.48
CA SER A 259 27.83 18.65 0.71
C SER A 259 26.73 17.65 1.03
N GLY A 260 26.55 16.62 0.20
CA GLY A 260 25.51 15.62 0.32
C GLY A 260 24.16 16.10 -0.23
N MET A 261 24.15 17.15 -1.06
CA MET A 261 22.94 17.71 -1.64
C MET A 261 22.78 17.30 -3.10
N TYR A 262 21.53 17.12 -3.52
CA TYR A 262 21.15 16.80 -4.89
C TYR A 262 20.63 18.05 -5.60
N THR A 263 20.74 18.07 -6.93
CA THR A 263 20.35 19.22 -7.76
C THR A 263 19.11 18.91 -8.61
N ASP A 264 18.58 19.94 -9.27
CA ASP A 264 17.51 19.77 -10.28
C ASP A 264 17.97 18.80 -11.37
N GLU A 265 17.09 17.89 -11.76
CA GLU A 265 17.38 16.86 -12.77
C GLU A 265 16.27 16.68 -13.77
N VAL A 266 16.64 16.26 -14.98
CA VAL A 266 15.73 15.75 -16.00
C VAL A 266 16.11 14.29 -16.30
N ILE A 267 15.17 13.39 -16.07
CA ILE A 267 15.37 11.95 -16.21
C ILE A 267 14.50 11.46 -17.37
N TYR A 268 15.14 10.80 -18.34
CA TYR A 268 14.48 10.22 -19.49
C TYR A 268 14.17 8.76 -19.23
N LEU A 269 12.93 8.36 -19.44
CA LEU A 269 12.44 7.02 -19.16
C LEU A 269 12.09 6.30 -20.46
N LYS A 270 12.62 5.09 -20.62
CA LYS A 270 12.33 4.20 -21.75
C LYS A 270 11.90 2.83 -21.23
N ARG A 271 10.78 2.32 -21.74
CA ARG A 271 10.25 1.01 -21.35
C ARG A 271 11.17 -0.12 -21.81
N GLU A 272 11.40 -1.12 -20.95
CA GLU A 272 12.17 -2.30 -21.32
C GLU A 272 11.37 -3.15 -22.33
N GLY A 273 12.01 -3.53 -23.44
CA GLY A 273 11.42 -4.39 -24.46
C GLY A 273 10.61 -3.70 -25.54
N ALA A 274 10.47 -2.38 -25.52
CA ALA A 274 9.97 -1.63 -26.66
C ALA A 274 11.07 -1.50 -27.74
N ASP A 275 11.34 -2.58 -28.46
CA ASP A 275 12.12 -2.50 -29.68
C ASP A 275 11.36 -1.61 -30.68
N THR A 276 12.02 -0.56 -31.12
CA THR A 276 11.59 0.31 -32.20
C THR A 276 11.46 -0.50 -33.51
N THR A 277 10.35 -1.17 -33.70
CA THR A 277 9.90 -1.47 -35.05
C THR A 277 9.31 -0.18 -35.60
N GLU A 278 10.21 0.71 -36.09
CA GLU A 278 9.82 1.69 -37.08
C GLU A 278 9.15 0.92 -38.23
N GLY A 279 7.83 1.07 -38.33
CA GLY A 279 7.05 0.57 -39.43
C GLY A 279 7.53 1.24 -40.73
N THR A 280 8.40 0.55 -41.45
CA THR A 280 8.55 0.79 -42.89
C THR A 280 7.19 0.46 -43.51
N THR A 281 6.39 1.47 -43.72
CA THR A 281 5.29 1.44 -44.69
C THR A 281 5.92 1.26 -46.08
N GLU A 282 6.06 0.01 -46.52
CA GLU A 282 6.22 -0.28 -47.93
C GLU A 282 4.92 0.09 -48.66
N ASP A 283 4.99 1.22 -49.31
CA ASP A 283 4.03 1.64 -50.33
C ASP A 283 4.12 0.67 -51.53
N SER A 284 3.27 -0.33 -51.57
CA SER A 284 3.09 -1.17 -52.74
C SER A 284 1.91 -0.68 -53.56
N THR A 285 2.14 0.42 -54.29
CA THR A 285 1.41 0.71 -55.52
C THR A 285 1.93 -0.18 -56.65
N THR A 286 1.19 -1.18 -57.01
CA THR A 286 1.16 -1.70 -58.40
C THR A 286 -0.21 -2.28 -58.68
N ASN A 287 -0.92 -1.53 -59.51
CA ASN A 287 -1.94 -2.00 -60.44
C ASN A 287 -1.25 -2.75 -61.60
N PRO A 288 -1.88 -3.58 -62.43
CA PRO A 288 -3.07 -3.27 -63.23
C PRO A 288 -4.32 -4.10 -62.98
#